data_5070846a7652393c0b7096131bcb9e7b
#
_entry.id   5070846a7652393c0b7096131bcb9e7b
#
_cell.length_a   1.000
_cell.length_b   1.000
_cell.length_c   1.000
_cell.angle_alpha   90.00
_cell.angle_beta   90.00
_cell.angle_gamma   90.00
#
_symmetry.space_group_name_H-M   'P 1'
#
loop_
_entity.id
_entity.type
_entity.pdbx_description
1 polymer ?
#
loop_
_entity_poly.entity_id
_entity_poly.type
_entity_poly.pdbx_seq_one_letter_code
_entity_poly.pdbx_strand_id
1 'polypeptide(L)'
;MKKSLFLYLFILAVLMNIFTYMYYSKKSTFEETHAAIMNTKLKDSLTSIATKYDDANYFSLENNQNAQDYFAASALNKFNSYEELIAHVKEKLMDLNENPKGNPYTGQEQMGAQKFIINKAKVLNHRWVIADYSDGEFWGEVLLKYFVNEDGTITFEIIQSVLYQK
;
A
#
# COMPACT_ATOMS: atom_id res chain seq x y z
N MET A 1 65.19 2.42 45.28
CA MET A 1 64.00 1.62 44.96
C MET A 1 62.71 2.44 44.83
N LYS A 2 62.39 3.42 45.68
CA LYS A 2 61.11 4.17 45.55
C LYS A 2 61.01 5.07 44.30
N LYS A 3 62.13 5.67 43.83
CA LYS A 3 62.09 6.53 42.61
C LYS A 3 61.88 5.76 41.34
N SER A 4 62.32 4.53 41.20
CA SER A 4 62.07 3.69 40.02
C SER A 4 60.63 3.17 39.97
N LEU A 5 59.95 2.96 41.11
CA LEU A 5 58.56 2.56 41.19
C LEU A 5 57.61 3.63 40.60
N PHE A 6 57.85 4.90 40.92
CA PHE A 6 57.07 6.01 40.38
C PHE A 6 57.24 6.16 38.87
N LEU A 7 58.42 5.89 38.32
CA LEU A 7 58.69 5.90 36.90
C LEU A 7 57.85 4.80 36.17
N TYR A 8 57.80 3.57 36.71
CA TYR A 8 57.02 2.49 36.13
C TYR A 8 55.51 2.76 36.20
N LEU A 9 55.00 3.31 37.29
CA LEU A 9 53.62 3.73 37.42
C LEU A 9 53.26 4.81 36.42
N PHE A 10 54.15 5.79 36.19
CA PHE A 10 53.94 6.82 35.18
C PHE A 10 53.87 6.23 33.76
N ILE A 11 54.79 5.34 33.39
CA ILE A 11 54.78 4.67 32.09
C ILE A 11 53.50 3.86 31.92
N LEU A 12 53.08 3.13 32.95
CA LEU A 12 51.83 2.35 32.91
C LEU A 12 50.59 3.27 32.68
N ALA A 13 50.53 4.40 33.39
CA ALA A 13 49.45 5.35 33.23
C ALA A 13 49.40 5.96 31.81
N VAL A 14 50.58 6.26 31.22
CA VAL A 14 50.65 6.76 29.83
C VAL A 14 50.18 5.70 28.84
N LEU A 15 50.60 4.44 29.01
CA LEU A 15 50.17 3.33 28.15
C LEU A 15 48.68 3.10 28.26
N MET A 16 48.10 3.14 29.45
CA MET A 16 46.64 3.02 29.64
C MET A 16 45.89 4.16 28.96
N ASN A 17 46.36 5.39 29.04
CA ASN A 17 45.76 6.53 28.35
C ASN A 17 45.78 6.36 26.83
N ILE A 18 46.93 5.93 26.25
CA ILE A 18 47.03 5.67 24.81
C ILE A 18 46.07 4.56 24.38
N PHE A 19 46.02 3.47 25.15
CA PHE A 19 45.13 2.35 24.86
C PHE A 19 43.65 2.78 24.91
N THR A 20 43.27 3.53 25.95
CA THR A 20 41.90 4.05 26.09
C THR A 20 41.54 4.97 24.93
N TYR A 21 42.43 5.90 24.56
CA TYR A 21 42.21 6.78 23.42
C TYR A 21 42.02 5.99 22.11
N MET A 22 42.90 5.02 21.84
CA MET A 22 42.80 4.19 20.64
C MET A 22 41.52 3.37 20.60
N TYR A 23 41.08 2.83 21.75
CA TYR A 23 39.85 2.06 21.86
C TYR A 23 38.61 2.92 21.55
N TYR A 24 38.50 4.08 22.21
CA TYR A 24 37.34 4.96 22.00
C TYR A 24 37.32 5.59 20.61
N SER A 25 38.48 5.95 20.06
CA SER A 25 38.58 6.46 18.69
C SER A 25 38.12 5.43 17.66
N LYS A 26 38.58 4.17 17.77
CA LYS A 26 38.13 3.10 16.87
C LYS A 26 36.65 2.78 17.04
N LYS A 27 36.14 2.80 18.27
CA LYS A 27 34.72 2.58 18.55
C LYS A 27 33.85 3.68 17.92
N SER A 28 34.21 4.95 18.07
CA SER A 28 33.52 6.09 17.48
C SER A 28 33.46 6.00 15.95
N THR A 29 34.61 5.74 15.30
CA THR A 29 34.63 5.60 13.83
C THR A 29 33.83 4.39 13.34
N PHE A 30 33.82 3.30 14.09
CA PHE A 30 32.99 2.14 13.77
C PHE A 30 31.49 2.47 13.87
N GLU A 31 31.08 3.11 14.96
CA GLU A 31 29.69 3.52 15.18
C GLU A 31 29.21 4.51 14.09
N GLU A 32 30.05 5.50 13.75
CA GLU A 32 29.74 6.47 12.69
C GLU A 32 29.61 5.81 11.31
N THR A 33 30.54 4.93 10.94
CA THR A 33 30.49 4.20 9.67
C THR A 33 29.30 3.25 9.61
N HIS A 34 29.01 2.56 10.69
CA HIS A 34 27.85 1.66 10.76
C HIS A 34 26.55 2.43 10.65
N ALA A 35 26.41 3.56 11.36
CA ALA A 35 25.24 4.43 11.26
C ALA A 35 25.07 5.00 9.84
N ALA A 36 26.16 5.42 9.18
CA ALA A 36 26.12 5.91 7.81
C ALA A 36 25.66 4.82 6.83
N ILE A 37 26.17 3.60 6.95
CA ILE A 37 25.76 2.46 6.11
C ILE A 37 24.29 2.13 6.34
N MET A 38 23.82 2.10 7.58
CA MET A 38 22.41 1.85 7.91
C MET A 38 21.51 2.94 7.36
N ASN A 39 21.88 4.21 7.48
CA ASN A 39 21.12 5.33 6.94
C ASN A 39 21.03 5.26 5.40
N THR A 40 22.12 4.90 4.72
CA THR A 40 22.11 4.72 3.26
C THR A 40 21.19 3.59 2.86
N LYS A 41 21.29 2.42 3.50
CA LYS A 41 20.40 1.27 3.22
C LYS A 41 18.93 1.60 3.47
N LEU A 42 18.63 2.33 4.55
CA LEU A 42 17.26 2.76 4.86
C LEU A 42 16.74 3.72 3.78
N LYS A 43 17.55 4.70 3.38
CA LYS A 43 17.20 5.64 2.31
C LYS A 43 16.95 4.92 0.97
N ASP A 44 17.81 3.98 0.59
CA ASP A 44 17.66 3.21 -0.65
C ASP A 44 16.38 2.34 -0.59
N SER A 45 16.11 1.74 0.56
CA SER A 45 14.87 0.97 0.77
C SER A 45 13.62 1.85 0.67
N LEU A 46 13.63 3.02 1.31
CA LEU A 46 12.53 3.98 1.22
C LEU A 46 12.29 4.46 -0.22
N THR A 47 13.36 4.77 -0.95
CA THR A 47 13.27 5.18 -2.36
C THR A 47 12.68 4.04 -3.21
N SER A 48 13.14 2.81 -3.00
CA SER A 48 12.62 1.64 -3.72
C SER A 48 11.13 1.41 -3.43
N ILE A 49 10.72 1.55 -2.16
CA ILE A 49 9.30 1.41 -1.76
C ILE A 49 8.47 2.54 -2.36
N ALA A 50 8.94 3.78 -2.32
CA ALA A 50 8.25 4.93 -2.91
C ALA A 50 8.02 4.73 -4.41
N THR A 51 9.06 4.34 -5.17
CA THR A 51 8.93 4.06 -6.59
C THR A 51 7.90 2.95 -6.88
N LYS A 52 7.94 1.85 -6.12
CA LYS A 52 6.97 0.76 -6.27
C LYS A 52 5.55 1.19 -5.92
N TYR A 53 5.40 2.04 -4.92
CA TYR A 53 4.11 2.60 -4.53
C TYR A 53 3.56 3.51 -5.64
N ASP A 54 4.39 4.38 -6.21
CA ASP A 54 4.00 5.27 -7.30
C ASP A 54 3.61 4.47 -8.56
N ASP A 55 4.39 3.46 -8.93
CA ASP A 55 4.07 2.57 -10.06
C ASP A 55 2.74 1.83 -9.83
N ALA A 56 2.53 1.29 -8.63
CA ALA A 56 1.31 0.55 -8.29
C ALA A 56 0.05 1.42 -8.24
N ASN A 57 0.20 2.71 -7.97
CA ASN A 57 -0.90 3.66 -7.84
C ASN A 57 -0.95 4.71 -8.96
N TYR A 58 -0.16 4.54 -10.02
CA TYR A 58 -0.08 5.50 -11.12
C TYR A 58 -1.45 5.84 -11.73
N PHE A 59 -2.33 4.84 -11.85
CA PHE A 59 -3.69 5.01 -12.38
C PHE A 59 -4.73 5.30 -11.31
N SER A 60 -4.36 5.31 -10.03
CA SER A 60 -5.34 5.55 -8.95
C SER A 60 -5.90 6.96 -9.02
N LEU A 61 -7.15 7.10 -8.57
CA LEU A 61 -7.83 8.39 -8.57
C LEU A 61 -7.08 9.44 -7.73
N GLU A 62 -6.43 9.00 -6.64
CA GLU A 62 -5.68 9.88 -5.73
C GLU A 62 -4.43 10.49 -6.39
N ASN A 63 -3.81 9.76 -7.35
CA ASN A 63 -2.56 10.16 -7.99
C ASN A 63 -2.74 10.69 -9.42
N ASN A 64 -3.95 10.64 -9.97
CA ASN A 64 -4.21 11.02 -11.35
C ASN A 64 -4.97 12.35 -11.44
N GLN A 65 -4.24 13.45 -11.67
CA GLN A 65 -4.82 14.80 -11.76
C GLN A 65 -5.92 14.90 -12.84
N ASN A 66 -5.74 14.28 -14.00
CA ASN A 66 -6.75 14.31 -15.07
C ASN A 66 -8.06 13.62 -14.63
N ALA A 67 -7.96 12.54 -13.85
CA ALA A 67 -9.13 11.86 -13.31
C ALA A 67 -9.83 12.71 -12.22
N GLN A 68 -9.05 13.42 -11.42
CA GLN A 68 -9.55 14.36 -10.42
C GLN A 68 -10.28 15.53 -11.07
N ASP A 69 -9.68 16.13 -12.09
CA ASP A 69 -10.27 17.26 -12.84
C ASP A 69 -11.58 16.84 -13.53
N TYR A 70 -11.65 15.61 -14.04
CA TYR A 70 -12.88 15.07 -14.62
C TYR A 70 -14.01 15.02 -13.59
N PHE A 71 -13.74 14.60 -12.35
CA PHE A 71 -14.76 14.58 -11.30
C PHE A 71 -15.08 15.98 -10.76
N ALA A 72 -14.09 16.84 -10.65
CA ALA A 72 -14.31 18.24 -10.20
C ALA A 72 -15.32 18.97 -11.09
N ALA A 73 -15.34 18.62 -12.38
CA ALA A 73 -16.29 19.21 -13.34
C ALA A 73 -17.73 18.64 -13.27
N SER A 74 -17.90 17.41 -12.74
CA SER A 74 -19.18 16.71 -12.94
C SER A 74 -19.89 16.20 -11.68
N ALA A 75 -19.22 15.66 -10.68
CA ALA A 75 -19.92 14.87 -9.64
C ALA A 75 -19.44 15.07 -8.21
N LEU A 76 -18.27 15.67 -8.00
CA LEU A 76 -17.65 15.80 -6.66
C LEU A 76 -18.36 16.71 -5.69
N ASN A 77 -19.35 17.51 -6.13
CA ASN A 77 -20.12 18.36 -5.23
C ASN A 77 -20.91 17.60 -4.14
N LYS A 78 -20.91 16.24 -4.19
CA LYS A 78 -21.65 15.39 -3.25
C LYS A 78 -20.74 14.54 -2.35
N PHE A 79 -19.44 14.49 -2.63
CA PHE A 79 -18.46 13.77 -1.84
C PHE A 79 -17.39 14.75 -1.37
N ASN A 80 -17.02 14.68 -0.09
CA ASN A 80 -16.05 15.63 0.50
C ASN A 80 -14.62 15.30 0.07
N SER A 81 -14.36 14.08 -0.37
CA SER A 81 -13.05 13.63 -0.83
C SER A 81 -13.13 12.45 -1.81
N TYR A 82 -12.01 12.16 -2.48
CA TYR A 82 -11.90 10.98 -3.36
C TYR A 82 -11.95 9.67 -2.58
N GLU A 83 -11.44 9.65 -1.37
CA GLU A 83 -11.48 8.48 -0.49
C GLU A 83 -12.93 8.15 -0.10
N GLU A 84 -13.76 9.16 0.18
CA GLU A 84 -15.18 8.98 0.46
C GLU A 84 -15.91 8.43 -0.76
N LEU A 85 -15.65 8.96 -1.96
CA LEU A 85 -16.20 8.42 -3.20
C LEU A 85 -15.79 6.97 -3.42
N ILE A 86 -14.50 6.65 -3.27
CA ILE A 86 -13.99 5.28 -3.45
C ILE A 86 -14.63 4.32 -2.45
N ALA A 87 -14.77 4.73 -1.20
CA ALA A 87 -15.43 3.94 -0.16
C ALA A 87 -16.90 3.68 -0.53
N HIS A 88 -17.60 4.73 -0.98
CA HIS A 88 -19.01 4.63 -1.39
C HIS A 88 -19.23 3.73 -2.61
N VAL A 89 -18.36 3.82 -3.62
CA VAL A 89 -18.39 2.92 -4.79
C VAL A 89 -18.26 1.46 -4.37
N LYS A 90 -17.31 1.16 -3.47
CA LYS A 90 -17.11 -0.20 -2.97
C LYS A 90 -18.30 -0.68 -2.14
N GLU A 91 -18.81 0.15 -1.25
CA GLU A 91 -19.98 -0.16 -0.43
C GLU A 91 -21.19 -0.52 -1.32
N LYS A 92 -21.52 0.33 -2.28
CA LYS A 92 -22.66 0.11 -3.19
C LYS A 92 -22.52 -1.17 -4.01
N LEU A 93 -21.31 -1.51 -4.42
CA LEU A 93 -21.07 -2.77 -5.12
C LEU A 93 -21.22 -3.99 -4.19
N MET A 94 -20.73 -3.88 -2.95
CA MET A 94 -20.81 -4.97 -1.96
C MET A 94 -22.21 -5.17 -1.38
N ASP A 95 -22.99 -4.10 -1.21
CA ASP A 95 -24.39 -4.18 -0.75
C ASP A 95 -25.23 -5.12 -1.63
N LEU A 96 -24.90 -5.20 -2.91
CA LEU A 96 -25.61 -6.07 -3.86
C LEU A 96 -25.36 -7.57 -3.64
N ASN A 97 -24.41 -7.95 -2.76
CA ASN A 97 -24.24 -9.33 -2.32
C ASN A 97 -25.46 -9.86 -1.53
N GLU A 98 -26.26 -8.96 -0.96
CA GLU A 98 -27.48 -9.34 -0.23
C GLU A 98 -28.59 -9.85 -1.15
N ASN A 99 -28.50 -9.60 -2.46
CA ASN A 99 -29.48 -10.09 -3.42
C ASN A 99 -29.60 -11.63 -3.33
N PRO A 100 -30.83 -12.18 -3.23
CA PRO A 100 -31.03 -13.62 -3.13
C PRO A 100 -30.40 -14.44 -4.27
N LYS A 101 -30.30 -13.86 -5.48
CA LYS A 101 -29.66 -14.49 -6.64
C LYS A 101 -28.16 -14.29 -6.77
N GLY A 102 -27.52 -13.64 -5.77
CA GLY A 102 -26.12 -13.23 -5.81
C GLY A 102 -25.94 -11.82 -6.37
N ASN A 103 -24.69 -11.39 -6.41
CA ASN A 103 -24.36 -10.06 -6.91
C ASN A 103 -24.51 -10.02 -8.43
N PRO A 104 -25.39 -9.17 -8.99
CA PRO A 104 -25.65 -9.14 -10.43
C PRO A 104 -24.44 -8.72 -11.25
N TYR A 105 -23.45 -8.06 -10.62
CA TYR A 105 -22.26 -7.56 -11.30
C TYR A 105 -21.11 -8.58 -11.34
N THR A 106 -21.31 -9.81 -10.88
CA THR A 106 -20.37 -10.91 -11.15
C THR A 106 -20.45 -11.39 -12.61
N GLY A 107 -21.58 -11.15 -13.27
CA GLY A 107 -21.83 -11.65 -14.63
C GLY A 107 -22.02 -13.16 -14.70
N GLN A 108 -22.25 -13.81 -13.55
CA GLN A 108 -22.46 -15.26 -13.45
C GLN A 108 -23.83 -15.56 -12.87
N GLU A 109 -24.48 -16.57 -13.45
CA GLU A 109 -25.66 -17.18 -12.84
C GLU A 109 -25.24 -18.19 -11.79
N GLN A 110 -26.12 -18.46 -10.83
CA GLN A 110 -25.86 -19.47 -9.82
C GLN A 110 -25.69 -20.84 -10.47
N MET A 111 -24.54 -21.48 -10.22
CA MET A 111 -24.19 -22.78 -10.82
C MET A 111 -24.28 -23.93 -9.82
N GLY A 112 -24.15 -23.66 -8.53
CA GLY A 112 -24.13 -24.64 -7.45
C GLY A 112 -25.10 -24.30 -6.33
N ALA A 113 -24.80 -24.78 -5.13
CA ALA A 113 -25.62 -24.56 -3.95
C ALA A 113 -25.53 -23.11 -3.42
N GLN A 114 -24.43 -22.44 -3.70
CA GLN A 114 -24.13 -21.08 -3.25
C GLN A 114 -24.26 -20.09 -4.42
N LYS A 115 -24.65 -18.87 -4.09
CA LYS A 115 -24.71 -17.74 -5.03
C LYS A 115 -23.33 -17.09 -5.17
N PHE A 116 -23.04 -16.50 -6.32
CA PHE A 116 -21.82 -15.71 -6.50
C PHE A 116 -21.92 -14.39 -5.74
N ILE A 117 -20.90 -14.09 -4.97
CA ILE A 117 -20.74 -12.82 -4.23
C ILE A 117 -19.39 -12.19 -4.56
N ILE A 118 -19.32 -10.87 -4.55
CA ILE A 118 -18.06 -10.15 -4.63
C ILE A 118 -17.38 -10.19 -3.26
N ASN A 119 -16.15 -10.71 -3.20
CA ASN A 119 -15.38 -10.79 -1.96
C ASN A 119 -14.60 -9.49 -1.72
N LYS A 120 -14.02 -8.93 -2.80
CA LYS A 120 -13.21 -7.72 -2.73
C LYS A 120 -13.32 -6.92 -4.02
N ALA A 121 -13.29 -5.60 -3.89
CA ALA A 121 -13.25 -4.69 -5.02
C ALA A 121 -12.13 -3.65 -4.85
N LYS A 122 -11.45 -3.32 -5.96
CA LYS A 122 -10.49 -2.22 -6.05
C LYS A 122 -10.96 -1.23 -7.11
N VAL A 123 -11.23 -0.01 -6.70
CA VAL A 123 -11.42 1.11 -7.63
C VAL A 123 -10.05 1.46 -8.20
N LEU A 124 -9.91 1.37 -9.52
CA LEU A 124 -8.66 1.62 -10.22
C LEU A 124 -8.47 3.10 -10.52
N ASN A 125 -9.55 3.77 -10.94
CA ASN A 125 -9.53 5.20 -11.27
C ASN A 125 -10.96 5.79 -11.26
N HIS A 126 -11.16 6.90 -11.96
CA HIS A 126 -12.44 7.58 -12.09
C HIS A 126 -13.52 6.80 -12.89
N ARG A 127 -13.20 5.62 -13.44
CA ARG A 127 -14.10 4.88 -14.31
C ARG A 127 -14.12 3.37 -14.08
N TRP A 128 -13.02 2.80 -13.58
CA TRP A 128 -12.79 1.38 -13.56
C TRP A 128 -12.74 0.80 -12.16
N VAL A 129 -13.40 -0.32 -11.98
CA VAL A 129 -13.33 -1.17 -10.78
C VAL A 129 -13.00 -2.58 -11.23
N ILE A 130 -12.05 -3.22 -10.55
CA ILE A 130 -11.84 -4.66 -10.63
C ILE A 130 -12.34 -5.30 -9.34
N ALA A 131 -13.03 -6.42 -9.45
CA ALA A 131 -13.51 -7.15 -8.29
C ALA A 131 -13.31 -8.65 -8.47
N ASP A 132 -12.97 -9.34 -7.38
CA ASP A 132 -12.99 -10.79 -7.32
C ASP A 132 -14.30 -11.28 -6.71
N TYR A 133 -14.77 -12.40 -7.22
CA TYR A 133 -16.01 -13.03 -6.78
C TYR A 133 -15.88 -14.54 -6.66
N SER A 134 -16.71 -15.16 -5.84
CA SER A 134 -16.79 -16.61 -5.73
C SER A 134 -18.13 -17.08 -5.22
N ASP A 135 -18.44 -18.37 -5.41
CA ASP A 135 -19.55 -19.10 -4.78
C ASP A 135 -19.06 -20.14 -3.76
N GLY A 136 -17.73 -20.16 -3.46
CA GLY A 136 -17.07 -21.13 -2.59
C GLY A 136 -16.46 -22.33 -3.33
N GLU A 137 -16.93 -22.65 -4.53
CA GLU A 137 -16.38 -23.70 -5.40
C GLU A 137 -15.62 -23.10 -6.57
N PHE A 138 -16.19 -22.13 -7.24
CA PHE A 138 -15.58 -21.40 -8.34
C PHE A 138 -15.20 -19.98 -7.88
N TRP A 139 -14.23 -19.40 -8.55
CA TRP A 139 -13.84 -18.01 -8.35
C TRP A 139 -13.61 -17.32 -9.67
N GLY A 140 -13.72 -16.02 -9.69
CA GLY A 140 -13.54 -15.24 -10.89
C GLY A 140 -13.22 -13.79 -10.62
N GLU A 141 -12.95 -13.07 -11.69
CA GLU A 141 -12.70 -11.64 -11.66
C GLU A 141 -13.61 -10.93 -12.65
N VAL A 142 -14.05 -9.75 -12.28
CA VAL A 142 -14.87 -8.90 -13.14
C VAL A 142 -14.26 -7.49 -13.24
N LEU A 143 -14.20 -6.99 -14.45
CA LEU A 143 -13.89 -5.59 -14.74
C LEU A 143 -15.18 -4.83 -14.97
N LEU A 144 -15.39 -3.80 -14.18
CA LEU A 144 -16.59 -2.96 -14.22
C LEU A 144 -16.23 -1.52 -14.62
N LYS A 145 -17.14 -0.85 -15.31
CA LYS A 145 -17.23 0.60 -15.28
C LYS A 145 -18.19 1.03 -14.19
N TYR A 146 -17.91 2.15 -13.56
CA TYR A 146 -18.86 2.80 -12.69
C TYR A 146 -19.14 4.24 -13.12
N PHE A 147 -20.32 4.71 -12.77
CA PHE A 147 -20.79 6.05 -13.07
C PHE A 147 -21.34 6.65 -11.78
N VAL A 148 -20.97 7.89 -11.54
CA VAL A 148 -21.55 8.70 -10.47
C VAL A 148 -22.62 9.58 -11.10
N ASN A 149 -23.86 9.35 -10.73
CA ASN A 149 -25.00 10.09 -11.27
C ASN A 149 -25.12 11.47 -10.57
N GLU A 150 -25.89 12.36 -11.17
CA GLU A 150 -26.12 13.70 -10.63
C GLU A 150 -26.77 13.70 -9.23
N ASP A 151 -27.53 12.66 -8.91
CA ASP A 151 -28.15 12.47 -7.59
C ASP A 151 -27.20 11.85 -6.54
N GLY A 152 -25.97 11.49 -6.95
CA GLY A 152 -24.95 10.83 -6.11
C GLY A 152 -25.06 9.30 -6.08
N THR A 153 -26.01 8.71 -6.79
CA THR A 153 -26.10 7.25 -6.91
C THR A 153 -24.99 6.70 -7.79
N ILE A 154 -24.59 5.46 -7.51
CA ILE A 154 -23.57 4.75 -8.29
C ILE A 154 -24.26 3.67 -9.13
N THR A 155 -23.95 3.66 -10.43
CA THR A 155 -24.35 2.60 -11.34
C THR A 155 -23.13 1.91 -11.91
N PHE A 156 -23.27 0.62 -12.26
CA PHE A 156 -22.17 -0.18 -12.77
C PHE A 156 -22.54 -0.80 -14.12
N GLU A 157 -21.51 -1.08 -14.93
CA GLU A 157 -21.61 -1.79 -16.20
C GLU A 157 -20.53 -2.87 -16.23
N ILE A 158 -20.89 -4.12 -16.52
CA ILE A 158 -19.93 -5.21 -16.71
C ILE A 158 -19.25 -5.04 -18.07
N ILE A 159 -17.92 -4.97 -18.05
CA ILE A 159 -17.14 -4.95 -19.29
C ILE A 159 -16.66 -6.35 -19.63
N GLN A 160 -16.11 -7.05 -18.65
CA GLN A 160 -15.67 -8.42 -18.81
C GLN A 160 -15.71 -9.15 -17.48
N SER A 161 -16.20 -10.38 -17.48
CA SER A 161 -16.14 -11.30 -16.36
C SER A 161 -15.43 -12.57 -16.81
N VAL A 162 -14.53 -13.06 -15.97
CA VAL A 162 -13.77 -14.30 -16.22
C VAL A 162 -13.98 -15.22 -15.03
N LEU A 163 -14.45 -16.42 -15.28
CA LEU A 163 -14.63 -17.47 -14.28
C LEU A 163 -13.48 -18.46 -14.40
N TYR A 164 -12.86 -18.80 -13.29
CA TYR A 164 -11.77 -19.77 -13.19
C TYR A 164 -12.30 -21.06 -12.53
N GLN A 165 -11.82 -22.17 -13.04
CA GLN A 165 -12.00 -23.48 -12.38
C GLN A 165 -10.85 -23.70 -11.40
N LYS A 166 -11.16 -24.36 -10.28
CA LYS A 166 -10.13 -24.86 -9.36
C LYS A 166 -9.35 -26.00 -9.96
#